data_ca2eaec7cb717c980f05adf3ea8ac998
#
_entry.id   ca2eaec7cb717c980f05adf3ea8ac998
#
_cell.length_a   1.000
_cell.length_b   1.000
_cell.length_c   1.000
_cell.angle_alpha   90.00
_cell.angle_beta   90.00
_cell.angle_gamma   90.00
#
_symmetry.space_group_name_H-M   'P 1'
#
loop_
_entity.id
_entity.type
_entity.pdbx_description
1 polymer ?
#
loop_
_entity_poly.entity_id
_entity_poly.type
_entity_poly.pdbx_seq_one_letter_code
_entity_poly.pdbx_strand_id
1 'polypeptide(L)'
;DLLHAMGEAAERWEGQGYTDYSYHPIFTSGADNTSIHQIGELVEAGFPSFKIFTTSIRPPSAQLQNNKTDFGRLSLIMEQVAEAGGMLLVHSEDDDMVHYNYDNAEDQGNVEWWQMHQIHTKLSEDVSFRRVIRLAEQKNCPVYFVHVSALEGVEAVGEARSRGQAIYGETLHNYACFSAENYREDNGMKYHTYPSLKSEDDRQALWAGLLDGRLSTVATDLVSTTWEEKIRFRTTADVTGGHNGIETRVGIAYSVGVVDLGMSLERMVDITSANAAKIFGMYPKKGAIAAGSDADITIIDPLFDRPLTLDDLHMEDYSIWAGWHAHGWPATTILRGKVMVEDGNLVGSAGDGNLVNRSIDPSVGSRPVC
;
A
#
# COMPACT_ATOMS: atom_id res chain seq x y z
N ASP A 1 -6.54 24.54 6.49
CA ASP A 1 -5.60 24.80 5.40
C ASP A 1 -4.65 23.60 5.25
N LEU A 2 -4.74 22.93 4.10
CA LEU A 2 -3.98 21.70 3.83
C LEU A 2 -2.50 21.97 3.61
N LEU A 3 -2.13 23.09 2.98
CA LEU A 3 -0.73 23.47 2.80
C LEU A 3 -0.04 23.70 4.14
N HIS A 4 -0.73 24.35 5.08
CA HIS A 4 -0.21 24.53 6.43
C HIS A 4 0.00 23.19 7.14
N ALA A 5 -0.98 22.29 7.08
CA ALA A 5 -0.87 20.97 7.68
C ALA A 5 0.27 20.13 7.07
N MET A 6 0.50 20.27 5.76
CA MET A 6 1.64 19.61 5.09
C MET A 6 2.99 20.20 5.53
N GLY A 7 3.06 21.54 5.73
CA GLY A 7 4.24 22.20 6.29
C GLY A 7 4.58 21.68 7.69
N GLU A 8 3.59 21.62 8.58
CA GLU A 8 3.77 21.06 9.94
C GLU A 8 4.19 19.58 9.91
N ALA A 9 3.67 18.78 8.97
CA ALA A 9 4.08 17.40 8.82
C ALA A 9 5.54 17.30 8.37
N ALA A 10 5.95 18.14 7.41
CA ALA A 10 7.33 18.20 6.94
C ALA A 10 8.30 18.59 8.06
N GLU A 11 7.97 19.63 8.84
CA GLU A 11 8.79 20.08 9.98
C GLU A 11 8.97 18.97 11.04
N ARG A 12 7.91 18.18 11.31
CA ARG A 12 8.00 17.06 12.28
C ARG A 12 8.94 15.94 11.83
N TRP A 13 9.11 15.73 10.53
CA TRP A 13 9.98 14.70 9.96
C TRP A 13 11.38 15.19 9.63
N GLU A 14 11.60 16.51 9.58
CA GLU A 14 12.90 17.08 9.28
C GLU A 14 13.97 16.58 10.25
N GLY A 15 15.06 16.07 9.71
CA GLY A 15 16.17 15.54 10.48
C GLY A 15 15.93 14.18 11.14
N GLN A 16 14.77 13.51 10.91
CA GLN A 16 14.46 12.23 11.53
C GLN A 16 14.46 11.05 10.54
N GLY A 17 14.34 11.32 9.24
CA GLY A 17 14.27 10.27 8.22
C GLY A 17 15.63 9.61 7.99
N TYR A 18 15.65 8.28 7.94
CA TYR A 18 16.79 7.47 7.46
C TYR A 18 16.75 7.25 5.96
N THR A 19 15.61 7.49 5.31
CA THR A 19 15.41 7.38 3.87
C THR A 19 14.66 8.60 3.37
N ASP A 20 14.71 8.86 2.06
CA ASP A 20 13.91 9.90 1.43
C ASP A 20 12.42 9.56 1.57
N TYR A 21 11.58 10.57 1.74
CA TYR A 21 10.17 10.42 2.01
C TYR A 21 9.31 11.46 1.29
N SER A 22 8.04 11.18 1.16
CA SER A 22 7.02 12.13 0.71
C SER A 22 5.68 11.76 1.33
N TYR A 23 4.61 12.51 1.02
CA TYR A 23 3.32 12.36 1.67
C TYR A 23 2.20 12.14 0.65
N HIS A 24 1.15 11.46 1.11
CA HIS A 24 -0.16 11.41 0.47
C HIS A 24 -1.17 12.06 1.42
N PRO A 25 -1.56 13.33 1.22
CA PRO A 25 -2.63 13.94 1.99
C PRO A 25 -3.91 13.10 1.94
N ILE A 26 -4.57 12.93 3.08
CA ILE A 26 -5.76 12.09 3.21
C ILE A 26 -6.99 12.98 3.35
N PHE A 27 -7.98 12.79 2.48
CA PHE A 27 -9.32 13.35 2.65
C PHE A 27 -10.22 12.34 3.39
N THR A 28 -10.80 12.78 4.48
CA THR A 28 -11.75 12.01 5.30
C THR A 28 -13.16 12.56 5.15
N SER A 29 -14.13 11.95 5.82
CA SER A 29 -15.53 12.39 5.83
C SER A 29 -15.75 13.85 6.25
N GLY A 30 -14.81 14.43 6.98
CA GLY A 30 -14.84 15.82 7.42
C GLY A 30 -14.30 16.84 6.41
N ALA A 31 -13.77 16.40 5.28
CA ALA A 31 -13.24 17.30 4.26
C ALA A 31 -14.35 18.17 3.66
N ASP A 32 -14.19 19.48 3.76
CA ASP A 32 -15.08 20.45 3.13
C ASP A 32 -14.63 20.79 1.70
N ASN A 33 -15.50 21.46 0.94
CA ASN A 33 -15.20 21.83 -0.42
C ASN A 33 -14.00 22.80 -0.52
N THR A 34 -13.77 23.63 0.49
CA THR A 34 -12.64 24.57 0.52
C THR A 34 -11.32 23.80 0.52
N SER A 35 -11.21 22.78 1.37
CA SER A 35 -10.03 21.90 1.43
C SER A 35 -9.83 21.11 0.13
N ILE A 36 -10.92 20.65 -0.49
CA ILE A 36 -10.83 19.91 -1.77
C ILE A 36 -10.31 20.82 -2.89
N HIS A 37 -10.71 22.10 -2.91
CA HIS A 37 -10.22 23.05 -3.91
C HIS A 37 -8.75 23.46 -3.72
N GLN A 38 -8.10 23.13 -2.60
CA GLN A 38 -6.65 23.31 -2.41
C GLN A 38 -5.80 22.24 -3.10
N ILE A 39 -6.39 21.23 -3.74
CA ILE A 39 -5.66 20.15 -4.44
C ILE A 39 -4.64 20.72 -5.44
N GLY A 40 -5.02 21.74 -6.24
CA GLY A 40 -4.13 22.37 -7.20
C GLY A 40 -2.88 22.97 -6.55
N GLU A 41 -3.06 23.68 -5.46
CA GLU A 41 -1.95 24.30 -4.70
C GLU A 41 -1.03 23.22 -4.10
N LEU A 42 -1.58 22.09 -3.63
CA LEU A 42 -0.79 20.97 -3.11
C LEU A 42 0.02 20.28 -4.21
N VAL A 43 -0.54 20.13 -5.41
CA VAL A 43 0.19 19.58 -6.56
C VAL A 43 1.35 20.49 -6.95
N GLU A 44 1.14 21.80 -7.01
CA GLU A 44 2.18 22.79 -7.28
C GLU A 44 3.28 22.80 -6.19
N ALA A 45 2.91 22.55 -4.93
CA ALA A 45 3.83 22.42 -3.81
C ALA A 45 4.63 21.10 -3.79
N GLY A 46 4.38 20.17 -4.74
CA GLY A 46 5.10 18.90 -4.86
C GLY A 46 4.44 17.70 -4.17
N PHE A 47 3.15 17.81 -3.84
CA PHE A 47 2.33 16.73 -3.25
C PHE A 47 1.21 16.30 -4.22
N PRO A 48 1.52 15.66 -5.35
CA PRO A 48 0.57 15.43 -6.42
C PRO A 48 -0.29 14.17 -6.24
N SER A 49 -0.36 13.58 -5.06
CA SER A 49 -1.09 12.34 -4.82
C SER A 49 -1.88 12.37 -3.52
N PHE A 50 -3.14 11.94 -3.57
CA PHE A 50 -4.12 12.12 -2.51
C PHE A 50 -4.76 10.78 -2.15
N LYS A 51 -5.05 10.55 -0.88
CA LYS A 51 -5.68 9.31 -0.40
C LYS A 51 -7.11 9.56 0.05
N ILE A 52 -7.98 8.59 -0.28
CA ILE A 52 -9.35 8.50 0.26
C ILE A 52 -9.69 7.06 0.66
N PHE A 53 -10.78 6.92 1.39
CA PHE A 53 -11.40 5.65 1.73
C PHE A 53 -12.85 5.65 1.23
N THR A 54 -13.30 4.58 0.61
CA THR A 54 -14.71 4.41 0.23
C THR A 54 -15.54 3.80 1.35
N THR A 55 -14.88 3.27 2.39
CA THR A 55 -15.53 2.70 3.57
C THR A 55 -14.88 3.18 4.87
N SER A 56 -15.64 3.13 5.95
CA SER A 56 -15.10 3.15 7.30
C SER A 56 -14.70 1.73 7.67
N ILE A 57 -13.40 1.49 7.83
CA ILE A 57 -12.82 0.14 8.01
C ILE A 57 -13.22 -0.55 9.32
N ARG A 58 -13.86 0.17 10.24
CA ARG A 58 -14.37 -0.34 11.51
C ARG A 58 -15.85 0.04 11.68
N PRO A 59 -16.61 -0.70 12.50
CA PRO A 59 -17.99 -0.38 12.73
C PRO A 59 -18.14 1.00 13.40
N PRO A 60 -19.29 1.68 13.24
CA PRO A 60 -19.56 3.00 13.80
C PRO A 60 -19.45 3.09 15.32
N SER A 61 -19.62 1.96 16.01
CA SER A 61 -19.44 1.82 17.46
C SER A 61 -18.00 1.94 17.92
N ALA A 62 -17.02 1.66 17.04
CA ALA A 62 -15.63 1.87 17.33
C ALA A 62 -15.34 3.39 17.31
N GLN A 63 -14.78 3.94 18.39
CA GLN A 63 -14.46 5.37 18.54
C GLN A 63 -13.44 5.90 17.51
N LEU A 64 -12.98 5.07 16.60
CA LEU A 64 -12.00 5.36 15.57
C LEU A 64 -12.67 5.65 14.23
N GLN A 65 -13.15 6.88 14.09
CA GLN A 65 -13.18 7.66 12.86
C GLN A 65 -13.95 7.08 11.67
N ASN A 66 -14.99 7.77 11.32
CA ASN A 66 -15.58 7.70 10.00
C ASN A 66 -14.58 8.26 8.96
N ASN A 67 -13.81 7.39 8.32
CA ASN A 67 -12.85 7.74 7.27
C ASN A 67 -13.48 7.82 5.89
N LYS A 68 -14.71 7.36 5.74
CA LYS A 68 -15.40 7.24 4.46
C LYS A 68 -15.56 8.58 3.76
N THR A 69 -15.15 8.64 2.52
CA THR A 69 -15.51 9.72 1.58
C THR A 69 -16.71 9.25 0.75
N ASP A 70 -17.82 9.96 0.81
CA ASP A 70 -18.99 9.64 -0.01
C ASP A 70 -18.74 9.88 -1.50
N PHE A 71 -19.51 9.21 -2.37
CA PHE A 71 -19.30 9.27 -3.82
C PHE A 71 -19.55 10.66 -4.42
N GLY A 72 -20.31 11.53 -3.76
CA GLY A 72 -20.46 12.92 -4.19
C GLY A 72 -19.17 13.73 -4.01
N ARG A 73 -18.57 13.67 -2.81
CA ARG A 73 -17.26 14.26 -2.54
C ARG A 73 -16.17 13.61 -3.37
N LEU A 74 -16.18 12.28 -3.52
CA LEU A 74 -15.25 11.55 -4.37
C LEU A 74 -15.28 12.09 -5.80
N SER A 75 -16.46 12.36 -6.36
CA SER A 75 -16.62 12.95 -7.69
C SER A 75 -15.95 14.31 -7.81
N LEU A 76 -16.06 15.17 -6.80
CA LEU A 76 -15.40 16.47 -6.78
C LEU A 76 -13.87 16.34 -6.61
N ILE A 77 -13.42 15.45 -5.71
CA ILE A 77 -11.99 15.17 -5.52
C ILE A 77 -11.37 14.67 -6.83
N MET A 78 -12.02 13.71 -7.52
CA MET A 78 -11.53 13.21 -8.81
C MET A 78 -11.42 14.31 -9.87
N GLU A 79 -12.38 15.22 -9.92
CA GLU A 79 -12.34 16.37 -10.83
C GLU A 79 -11.13 17.26 -10.53
N GLN A 80 -10.93 17.65 -9.27
CA GLN A 80 -9.81 18.50 -8.89
C GLN A 80 -8.45 17.81 -9.07
N VAL A 81 -8.36 16.50 -8.78
CA VAL A 81 -7.14 15.71 -8.99
C VAL A 81 -6.79 15.63 -10.49
N ALA A 82 -7.80 15.38 -11.34
CA ALA A 82 -7.61 15.30 -12.79
C ALA A 82 -7.17 16.65 -13.37
N GLU A 83 -7.84 17.75 -12.98
CA GLU A 83 -7.51 19.10 -13.43
C GLU A 83 -6.09 19.54 -13.02
N ALA A 84 -5.66 19.13 -11.82
CA ALA A 84 -4.33 19.46 -11.29
C ALA A 84 -3.22 18.54 -11.80
N GLY A 85 -3.53 17.45 -12.51
CA GLY A 85 -2.55 16.45 -12.95
C GLY A 85 -2.02 15.58 -11.81
N GLY A 86 -2.84 15.34 -10.80
CA GLY A 86 -2.52 14.51 -9.64
C GLY A 86 -2.87 13.02 -9.83
N MET A 87 -2.72 12.24 -8.76
CA MET A 87 -3.07 10.81 -8.64
C MET A 87 -3.96 10.59 -7.43
N LEU A 88 -5.05 9.86 -7.59
CA LEU A 88 -5.93 9.50 -6.49
C LEU A 88 -5.68 8.07 -6.02
N LEU A 89 -5.27 7.92 -4.76
CA LEU A 89 -5.11 6.63 -4.08
C LEU A 89 -6.42 6.27 -3.37
N VAL A 90 -6.88 5.04 -3.54
CA VAL A 90 -8.18 4.62 -2.99
C VAL A 90 -8.04 3.32 -2.19
N HIS A 91 -8.36 3.40 -0.88
CA HIS A 91 -8.80 2.22 -0.13
C HIS A 91 -10.24 1.94 -0.52
N SER A 92 -10.49 0.82 -1.17
CA SER A 92 -11.75 0.61 -1.89
C SER A 92 -12.46 -0.66 -1.45
N GLU A 93 -13.48 -0.48 -0.63
CA GLU A 93 -14.44 -1.51 -0.23
C GLU A 93 -15.85 -0.89 -0.21
N ASP A 94 -16.89 -1.67 -0.48
CA ASP A 94 -18.26 -1.18 -0.41
C ASP A 94 -18.70 -1.06 1.05
N ASP A 95 -18.99 0.16 1.48
CA ASP A 95 -19.28 0.51 2.86
C ASP A 95 -20.57 -0.15 3.38
N ASP A 96 -21.61 -0.17 2.56
CA ASP A 96 -22.89 -0.76 2.96
C ASP A 96 -22.74 -2.26 3.20
N MET A 97 -21.94 -2.96 2.38
CA MET A 97 -21.65 -4.38 2.55
C MET A 97 -20.80 -4.66 3.79
N VAL A 98 -19.73 -3.88 3.99
CA VAL A 98 -18.84 -4.06 5.16
C VAL A 98 -19.60 -3.84 6.46
N HIS A 99 -20.38 -2.77 6.55
CA HIS A 99 -21.14 -2.47 7.76
C HIS A 99 -22.27 -3.48 8.02
N TYR A 100 -23.00 -3.89 6.98
CA TYR A 100 -23.97 -4.97 7.10
C TYR A 100 -23.34 -6.27 7.60
N ASN A 101 -22.14 -6.60 7.12
CA ASN A 101 -21.44 -7.80 7.57
C ASN A 101 -21.01 -7.73 9.04
N TYR A 102 -20.65 -6.54 9.55
CA TYR A 102 -20.39 -6.33 10.98
C TYR A 102 -21.67 -6.58 11.80
N ASP A 103 -22.79 -5.97 11.43
CA ASP A 103 -24.07 -6.14 12.11
C ASP A 103 -24.52 -7.59 12.08
N ASN A 104 -24.44 -8.24 10.93
CA ASN A 104 -24.82 -9.65 10.77
C ASN A 104 -23.92 -10.61 11.57
N ALA A 105 -22.63 -10.32 11.66
CA ALA A 105 -21.71 -11.10 12.49
C ALA A 105 -22.05 -10.99 13.97
N GLU A 106 -22.38 -9.78 14.45
CA GLU A 106 -22.84 -9.54 15.82
C GLU A 106 -24.15 -10.27 16.12
N ASP A 107 -25.14 -10.15 15.25
CA ASP A 107 -26.45 -10.81 15.38
C ASP A 107 -26.34 -12.35 15.45
N GLN A 108 -25.38 -12.92 14.73
CA GLN A 108 -25.13 -14.35 14.72
C GLN A 108 -24.17 -14.83 15.82
N GLY A 109 -23.59 -13.93 16.60
CA GLY A 109 -22.56 -14.22 17.58
C GLY A 109 -21.21 -14.62 16.97
N ASN A 110 -20.97 -14.30 15.70
CA ASN A 110 -19.75 -14.57 14.94
C ASN A 110 -18.77 -13.38 15.07
N VAL A 111 -18.34 -13.08 16.28
CA VAL A 111 -17.57 -11.88 16.59
C VAL A 111 -16.07 -12.13 16.83
N GLU A 112 -15.61 -13.35 16.61
CA GLU A 112 -14.20 -13.69 16.77
C GLU A 112 -13.35 -13.02 15.69
N TRP A 113 -12.22 -12.40 16.07
CA TRP A 113 -11.36 -11.62 15.19
C TRP A 113 -10.93 -12.34 13.90
N TRP A 114 -10.74 -13.65 13.93
CA TRP A 114 -10.32 -14.45 12.77
C TRP A 114 -11.37 -14.54 11.67
N GLN A 115 -12.62 -14.11 11.96
CA GLN A 115 -13.72 -14.05 10.99
C GLN A 115 -13.70 -12.76 10.12
N MET A 116 -12.73 -11.89 10.31
CA MET A 116 -12.62 -10.61 9.56
C MET A 116 -12.67 -10.76 8.04
N HIS A 117 -12.22 -11.90 7.50
CA HIS A 117 -12.34 -12.20 6.06
C HIS A 117 -13.80 -12.38 5.58
N GLN A 118 -14.74 -12.61 6.49
CA GLN A 118 -16.18 -12.68 6.21
C GLN A 118 -16.86 -11.30 6.30
N ILE A 119 -16.20 -10.32 6.88
CA ILE A 119 -16.67 -8.94 6.99
C ILE A 119 -16.13 -8.10 5.83
N HIS A 120 -14.83 -8.06 5.68
CA HIS A 120 -14.13 -7.44 4.58
C HIS A 120 -14.02 -8.44 3.41
N THR A 121 -15.14 -8.62 2.69
CA THR A 121 -15.26 -9.65 1.66
C THR A 121 -14.65 -9.20 0.33
N LYS A 122 -14.26 -10.15 -0.51
CA LYS A 122 -13.81 -9.87 -1.86
C LYS A 122 -14.91 -9.25 -2.73
N LEU A 123 -16.18 -9.55 -2.45
CA LEU A 123 -17.31 -8.93 -3.15
C LEU A 123 -17.41 -7.43 -2.83
N SER A 124 -17.17 -7.02 -1.56
CA SER A 124 -17.15 -5.59 -1.20
C SER A 124 -16.01 -4.83 -1.92
N GLU A 125 -14.87 -5.47 -2.10
CA GLU A 125 -13.74 -4.95 -2.87
C GLU A 125 -14.14 -4.79 -4.35
N ASP A 126 -14.64 -5.83 -5.01
CA ASP A 126 -15.02 -5.83 -6.44
C ASP A 126 -16.07 -4.76 -6.76
N VAL A 127 -17.17 -4.74 -6.00
CA VAL A 127 -18.24 -3.75 -6.22
C VAL A 127 -17.72 -2.32 -6.09
N SER A 128 -16.92 -2.05 -5.09
CA SER A 128 -16.33 -0.74 -4.88
C SER A 128 -15.35 -0.36 -5.98
N PHE A 129 -14.46 -1.28 -6.38
CA PHE A 129 -13.50 -1.05 -7.47
C PHE A 129 -14.23 -0.65 -8.76
N ARG A 130 -15.24 -1.39 -9.17
CA ARG A 130 -16.00 -1.11 -10.40
C ARG A 130 -16.73 0.22 -10.33
N ARG A 131 -17.28 0.60 -9.18
CA ARG A 131 -17.90 1.93 -8.97
C ARG A 131 -16.88 3.06 -9.08
N VAL A 132 -15.72 2.93 -8.44
CA VAL A 132 -14.62 3.90 -8.49
C VAL A 132 -14.07 4.03 -9.91
N ILE A 133 -13.79 2.91 -10.60
CA ILE A 133 -13.34 2.88 -12.01
C ILE A 133 -14.32 3.60 -12.92
N ARG A 134 -15.63 3.34 -12.76
CA ARG A 134 -16.65 4.00 -13.57
C ARG A 134 -16.68 5.51 -13.35
N LEU A 135 -16.50 5.96 -12.11
CA LEU A 135 -16.44 7.39 -11.79
C LEU A 135 -15.15 8.02 -12.33
N ALA A 136 -14.03 7.34 -12.17
CA ALA A 136 -12.72 7.76 -12.70
C ALA A 136 -12.75 7.95 -14.23
N GLU A 137 -13.42 7.04 -14.96
CA GLU A 137 -13.63 7.14 -16.40
C GLU A 137 -14.37 8.43 -16.77
N GLN A 138 -15.43 8.77 -16.03
CA GLN A 138 -16.23 9.98 -16.30
C GLN A 138 -15.49 11.28 -15.98
N LYS A 139 -14.55 11.22 -15.04
CA LYS A 139 -13.77 12.37 -14.59
C LYS A 139 -12.38 12.45 -15.22
N ASN A 140 -12.00 11.46 -16.04
CA ASN A 140 -10.64 11.31 -16.58
C ASN A 140 -9.58 11.37 -15.47
N CYS A 141 -9.88 10.83 -14.29
CA CYS A 141 -9.02 10.86 -13.15
C CYS A 141 -8.16 9.58 -13.08
N PRO A 142 -6.83 9.69 -12.99
CA PRO A 142 -6.01 8.53 -12.73
C PRO A 142 -6.24 8.04 -11.30
N VAL A 143 -6.37 6.72 -11.15
CA VAL A 143 -6.61 6.09 -9.85
C VAL A 143 -5.59 4.99 -9.58
N TYR A 144 -5.13 4.97 -8.35
CA TYR A 144 -4.26 3.94 -7.81
C TYR A 144 -4.97 3.23 -6.67
N PHE A 145 -5.38 1.98 -6.91
CA PHE A 145 -5.93 1.13 -5.87
C PHE A 145 -4.80 0.60 -5.00
N VAL A 146 -4.79 1.00 -3.74
CA VAL A 146 -3.83 0.48 -2.75
C VAL A 146 -4.26 -0.91 -2.30
N HIS A 147 -3.34 -1.73 -1.86
CA HIS A 147 -3.55 -3.01 -1.17
C HIS A 147 -4.66 -3.91 -1.77
N VAL A 148 -4.70 -4.07 -3.09
CA VAL A 148 -5.58 -5.05 -3.76
C VAL A 148 -5.40 -6.42 -3.10
N SER A 149 -6.49 -7.03 -2.63
CA SER A 149 -6.45 -8.22 -1.79
C SER A 149 -7.12 -9.46 -2.40
N ALA A 150 -7.87 -9.30 -3.50
CA ALA A 150 -8.68 -10.36 -4.09
C ALA A 150 -8.50 -10.49 -5.61
N LEU A 151 -8.81 -11.68 -6.14
CA LEU A 151 -8.83 -11.98 -7.57
C LEU A 151 -9.67 -10.97 -8.35
N GLU A 152 -10.88 -10.67 -7.86
CA GLU A 152 -11.83 -9.79 -8.52
C GLU A 152 -11.30 -8.34 -8.61
N GLY A 153 -10.50 -7.91 -7.62
CA GLY A 153 -9.79 -6.63 -7.66
C GLY A 153 -8.71 -6.60 -8.75
N VAL A 154 -7.93 -7.69 -8.89
CA VAL A 154 -6.94 -7.85 -9.97
C VAL A 154 -7.62 -7.80 -11.35
N GLU A 155 -8.77 -8.48 -11.50
CA GLU A 155 -9.56 -8.48 -12.74
C GLU A 155 -10.09 -7.09 -13.04
N ALA A 156 -10.71 -6.39 -12.08
CA ALA A 156 -11.26 -5.06 -12.29
C ALA A 156 -10.18 -4.05 -12.74
N VAL A 157 -9.00 -4.09 -12.13
CA VAL A 157 -7.85 -3.28 -12.54
C VAL A 157 -7.39 -3.65 -13.96
N GLY A 158 -7.21 -4.95 -14.23
CA GLY A 158 -6.77 -5.45 -15.55
C GLY A 158 -7.74 -5.09 -16.67
N GLU A 159 -9.05 -5.24 -16.46
CA GLU A 159 -10.09 -4.84 -17.40
C GLU A 159 -10.06 -3.34 -17.71
N ALA A 160 -9.91 -2.49 -16.69
CA ALA A 160 -9.83 -1.04 -16.88
C ALA A 160 -8.58 -0.65 -17.68
N ARG A 161 -7.42 -1.24 -17.34
CA ARG A 161 -6.15 -1.01 -18.06
C ARG A 161 -6.23 -1.46 -19.52
N SER A 162 -6.87 -2.60 -19.79
CA SER A 162 -7.04 -3.11 -21.17
C SER A 162 -7.85 -2.17 -22.07
N ARG A 163 -8.71 -1.33 -21.47
CA ARG A 163 -9.43 -0.24 -22.15
C ARG A 163 -8.64 1.07 -22.25
N GLY A 164 -7.39 1.09 -21.78
CA GLY A 164 -6.53 2.26 -21.81
C GLY A 164 -6.77 3.26 -20.66
N GLN A 165 -7.57 2.92 -19.65
CA GLN A 165 -7.79 3.79 -18.49
C GLN A 165 -6.53 3.86 -17.62
N ALA A 166 -6.19 5.05 -17.11
CA ALA A 166 -5.08 5.28 -16.20
C ALA A 166 -5.40 4.74 -14.78
N ILE A 167 -5.55 3.42 -14.69
CA ILE A 167 -5.84 2.69 -13.45
C ILE A 167 -4.61 1.87 -13.09
N TYR A 168 -4.19 1.96 -11.84
CA TYR A 168 -3.04 1.28 -11.27
C TYR A 168 -3.49 0.47 -10.06
N GLY A 169 -2.84 -0.66 -9.81
CA GLY A 169 -3.12 -1.52 -8.67
C GLY A 169 -1.83 -1.86 -7.92
N GLU A 170 -1.90 -1.77 -6.62
CA GLU A 170 -0.87 -2.19 -5.69
C GLU A 170 -1.38 -3.37 -4.89
N THR A 171 -0.56 -4.40 -4.70
CA THR A 171 -0.82 -5.37 -3.63
C THR A 171 0.25 -5.31 -2.56
N LEU A 172 0.03 -6.01 -1.46
CA LEU A 172 0.99 -6.11 -0.37
C LEU A 172 1.73 -7.44 -0.44
N HIS A 173 3.00 -7.43 -0.07
CA HIS A 173 3.79 -8.66 -0.04
C HIS A 173 3.22 -9.71 0.94
N ASN A 174 2.61 -9.27 2.04
CA ASN A 174 1.90 -10.18 2.96
C ASN A 174 0.64 -10.79 2.34
N TYR A 175 -0.16 -10.05 1.56
CA TYR A 175 -1.32 -10.61 0.84
C TYR A 175 -0.89 -11.64 -0.21
N ALA A 176 0.23 -11.39 -0.86
CA ALA A 176 0.78 -12.31 -1.83
C ALA A 176 1.41 -13.59 -1.21
N CYS A 177 1.68 -13.59 0.11
CA CYS A 177 2.35 -14.71 0.79
C CYS A 177 1.46 -15.46 1.80
N PHE A 178 0.41 -14.83 2.33
CA PHE A 178 -0.46 -15.41 3.35
C PHE A 178 -1.92 -15.38 2.92
N SER A 179 -2.72 -16.29 3.46
CA SER A 179 -4.17 -16.38 3.25
C SER A 179 -4.93 -16.36 4.58
N ALA A 180 -6.25 -16.28 4.53
CA ALA A 180 -7.10 -16.32 5.73
C ALA A 180 -6.93 -17.62 6.56
N GLU A 181 -6.38 -18.70 6.00
CA GLU A 181 -6.06 -19.90 6.75
C GLU A 181 -4.97 -19.65 7.80
N ASN A 182 -4.04 -18.71 7.55
CA ASN A 182 -3.00 -18.34 8.52
C ASN A 182 -3.58 -17.71 9.80
N TYR A 183 -4.83 -17.21 9.78
CA TYR A 183 -5.49 -16.74 10.99
C TYR A 183 -5.72 -17.82 12.03
N ARG A 184 -5.71 -19.11 11.62
CA ARG A 184 -5.93 -20.28 12.49
C ARG A 184 -4.65 -20.79 13.14
N GLU A 185 -3.50 -20.24 12.76
CA GLU A 185 -2.22 -20.57 13.40
C GLU A 185 -2.19 -20.08 14.86
N ASP A 186 -1.34 -20.73 15.67
CA ASP A 186 -0.97 -20.17 16.95
C ASP A 186 -0.42 -18.75 16.72
N ASN A 187 -0.95 -17.76 17.46
CA ASN A 187 -0.63 -16.34 17.24
C ASN A 187 -1.02 -15.80 15.85
N GLY A 188 -1.96 -16.40 15.14
CA GLY A 188 -2.40 -15.98 13.80
C GLY A 188 -2.88 -14.52 13.70
N MET A 189 -3.19 -13.88 14.83
CA MET A 189 -3.56 -12.46 14.88
C MET A 189 -2.45 -11.54 14.33
N LYS A 190 -1.19 -11.97 14.34
CA LYS A 190 -0.07 -11.23 13.73
C LYS A 190 -0.31 -10.88 12.25
N TYR A 191 -1.06 -11.70 11.53
CA TYR A 191 -1.33 -11.53 10.09
C TYR A 191 -2.48 -10.56 9.79
N HIS A 192 -3.27 -10.16 10.79
CA HIS A 192 -4.46 -9.35 10.53
C HIS A 192 -4.13 -7.91 10.17
N THR A 193 -4.70 -7.45 9.06
CA THR A 193 -4.68 -6.06 8.57
C THR A 193 -6.01 -5.74 7.88
N TYR A 194 -6.20 -4.50 7.45
CA TYR A 194 -7.36 -4.03 6.70
C TYR A 194 -6.96 -3.59 5.28
N PRO A 195 -7.59 -4.14 4.22
CA PRO A 195 -8.52 -5.28 4.20
C PRO A 195 -7.91 -6.56 4.78
N SER A 196 -8.76 -7.51 5.17
CA SER A 196 -8.31 -8.80 5.69
C SER A 196 -7.68 -9.67 4.60
N LEU A 197 -6.82 -10.63 4.98
CA LEU A 197 -6.37 -11.70 4.10
C LEU A 197 -7.58 -12.43 3.47
N LYS A 198 -7.42 -12.89 2.24
CA LYS A 198 -8.43 -13.62 1.46
C LYS A 198 -8.04 -15.10 1.30
N SER A 199 -8.63 -15.78 0.35
CA SER A 199 -8.38 -17.19 0.07
C SER A 199 -7.02 -17.45 -0.58
N GLU A 200 -6.64 -18.72 -0.68
CA GLU A 200 -5.46 -19.16 -1.42
C GLU A 200 -5.54 -18.81 -2.91
N ASP A 201 -6.73 -18.92 -3.53
CA ASP A 201 -6.92 -18.56 -4.94
C ASP A 201 -6.68 -17.05 -5.16
N ASP A 202 -7.12 -16.21 -4.22
CA ASP A 202 -6.86 -14.78 -4.24
C ASP A 202 -5.36 -14.50 -4.13
N ARG A 203 -4.65 -15.16 -3.20
CA ARG A 203 -3.20 -15.06 -3.06
C ARG A 203 -2.46 -15.38 -4.36
N GLN A 204 -2.85 -16.45 -5.04
CA GLN A 204 -2.27 -16.85 -6.33
C GLN A 204 -2.58 -15.82 -7.43
N ALA A 205 -3.78 -15.26 -7.44
CA ALA A 205 -4.17 -14.22 -8.40
C ALA A 205 -3.37 -12.93 -8.25
N LEU A 206 -2.98 -12.56 -7.02
CA LEU A 206 -2.12 -11.40 -6.78
C LEU A 206 -0.74 -11.59 -7.41
N TRP A 207 -0.10 -12.76 -7.25
CA TRP A 207 1.17 -13.06 -7.93
C TRP A 207 1.00 -13.08 -9.45
N ALA A 208 -0.07 -13.70 -9.97
CA ALA A 208 -0.35 -13.67 -11.39
C ALA A 208 -0.47 -12.23 -11.92
N GLY A 209 -1.18 -11.36 -11.20
CA GLY A 209 -1.32 -9.95 -11.55
C GLY A 209 0.00 -9.17 -11.50
N LEU A 210 0.90 -9.49 -10.55
CA LEU A 210 2.24 -8.92 -10.50
C LEU A 210 3.12 -9.41 -11.65
N LEU A 211 3.00 -10.68 -12.05
CA LEU A 211 3.79 -11.27 -13.13
C LEU A 211 3.37 -10.75 -14.51
N ASP A 212 2.06 -10.66 -14.77
CA ASP A 212 1.51 -10.31 -16.08
C ASP A 212 1.26 -8.81 -16.30
N GLY A 213 1.46 -7.98 -15.28
CA GLY A 213 1.36 -6.52 -15.37
C GLY A 213 -0.02 -5.94 -15.09
N ARG A 214 -1.02 -6.74 -14.72
CA ARG A 214 -2.30 -6.20 -14.24
C ARG A 214 -2.14 -5.39 -12.97
N LEU A 215 -1.27 -5.83 -12.04
CA LEU A 215 -0.83 -5.05 -10.88
C LEU A 215 0.49 -4.36 -11.16
N SER A 216 0.62 -3.12 -10.72
CA SER A 216 1.76 -2.25 -11.03
C SER A 216 2.88 -2.35 -10.00
N THR A 217 2.54 -2.54 -8.72
CA THR A 217 3.50 -2.42 -7.61
C THR A 217 3.20 -3.38 -6.47
N VAL A 218 4.21 -3.63 -5.67
CA VAL A 218 4.09 -4.30 -4.37
C VAL A 218 4.55 -3.35 -3.26
N ALA A 219 3.73 -3.20 -2.21
CA ALA A 219 3.99 -2.32 -1.07
C ALA A 219 3.89 -3.07 0.27
N THR A 220 3.89 -2.33 1.36
CA THR A 220 3.86 -2.90 2.72
C THR A 220 2.62 -2.55 3.51
N ASP A 221 2.07 -1.34 3.32
CA ASP A 221 0.99 -0.79 4.16
C ASP A 221 1.27 -0.99 5.66
N LEU A 222 2.51 -0.65 6.06
CA LEU A 222 2.98 -0.86 7.41
C LEU A 222 2.17 -0.05 8.42
N VAL A 223 1.66 -0.73 9.44
CA VAL A 223 1.19 -0.13 10.69
C VAL A 223 1.88 -0.85 11.84
N SER A 224 2.96 -0.23 12.37
CA SER A 224 3.75 -0.83 13.44
C SER A 224 2.96 -0.85 14.74
N THR A 225 2.95 -2.02 15.39
CA THR A 225 2.34 -2.25 16.70
C THR A 225 3.23 -3.19 17.51
N THR A 226 3.23 -3.06 18.83
CA THR A 226 3.78 -4.10 19.69
C THR A 226 2.89 -5.33 19.71
N TRP A 227 3.41 -6.47 20.11
CA TRP A 227 2.61 -7.69 20.25
C TRP A 227 1.48 -7.52 21.28
N GLU A 228 1.75 -6.84 22.38
CA GLU A 228 0.74 -6.52 23.39
C GLU A 228 -0.44 -5.72 22.81
N GLU A 229 -0.15 -4.67 22.04
CA GLU A 229 -1.18 -3.88 21.34
C GLU A 229 -1.94 -4.73 20.32
N LYS A 230 -1.22 -5.57 19.59
CA LYS A 230 -1.77 -6.43 18.54
C LYS A 230 -2.82 -7.40 19.06
N ILE A 231 -2.60 -8.01 20.21
CA ILE A 231 -3.48 -9.02 20.80
C ILE A 231 -4.46 -8.49 21.85
N ARG A 232 -4.45 -7.18 22.07
CA ARG A 232 -5.23 -6.53 23.13
C ARG A 232 -6.74 -6.75 22.99
N PHE A 233 -7.23 -6.75 21.76
CA PHE A 233 -8.64 -6.90 21.42
C PHE A 233 -8.83 -8.12 20.53
N ARG A 234 -9.95 -8.83 20.70
CA ARG A 234 -10.15 -10.14 20.06
C ARG A 234 -11.51 -10.30 19.38
N THR A 235 -12.23 -9.20 19.21
CA THR A 235 -13.50 -9.24 18.45
C THR A 235 -13.34 -8.56 17.10
N THR A 236 -14.22 -8.89 16.17
CA THR A 236 -14.25 -8.25 14.85
C THR A 236 -14.39 -6.74 14.93
N ALA A 237 -15.10 -6.23 15.94
CA ALA A 237 -15.38 -4.80 16.11
C ALA A 237 -14.14 -3.99 16.57
N ASP A 238 -13.21 -4.60 17.28
CA ASP A 238 -12.13 -3.89 17.98
C ASP A 238 -10.72 -4.40 17.70
N VAL A 239 -10.55 -5.53 16.95
CA VAL A 239 -9.24 -6.10 16.65
C VAL A 239 -8.29 -5.08 16.01
N THR A 240 -7.04 -5.10 16.46
CA THR A 240 -6.00 -4.20 15.95
C THR A 240 -5.51 -4.67 14.57
N GLY A 241 -5.76 -3.88 13.52
CA GLY A 241 -5.22 -4.10 12.20
C GLY A 241 -3.77 -3.61 12.07
N GLY A 242 -3.11 -4.03 11.01
CA GLY A 242 -1.72 -3.68 10.71
C GLY A 242 -0.72 -4.76 11.10
N HIS A 243 0.44 -4.72 10.47
CA HIS A 243 1.53 -5.67 10.71
C HIS A 243 2.88 -4.97 10.57
N ASN A 244 3.92 -5.56 11.19
CA ASN A 244 5.30 -5.13 11.05
C ASN A 244 5.92 -5.74 9.78
N GLY A 245 6.83 -5.05 9.09
CA GLY A 245 7.52 -5.65 7.94
C GLY A 245 7.90 -4.75 6.79
N ILE A 246 8.22 -3.49 7.03
CA ILE A 246 8.61 -2.56 5.95
C ILE A 246 9.87 -3.04 5.21
N GLU A 247 10.84 -3.60 5.92
CA GLU A 247 12.15 -3.99 5.39
C GLU A 247 12.11 -5.29 4.58
N THR A 248 11.08 -6.13 4.73
CA THR A 248 11.02 -7.45 4.14
C THR A 248 10.57 -7.45 2.68
N ARG A 249 9.94 -6.39 2.21
CA ARG A 249 9.29 -6.30 0.89
C ARG A 249 10.20 -6.69 -0.28
N VAL A 250 11.39 -6.14 -0.35
CA VAL A 250 12.33 -6.40 -1.46
C VAL A 250 12.87 -7.83 -1.39
N GLY A 251 13.22 -8.31 -0.18
CA GLY A 251 13.69 -9.69 0.02
C GLY A 251 12.62 -10.72 -0.34
N ILE A 252 11.36 -10.50 0.03
CA ILE A 252 10.24 -11.37 -0.32
C ILE A 252 9.94 -11.31 -1.82
N ALA A 253 9.98 -10.14 -2.45
CA ALA A 253 9.78 -10.03 -3.89
C ALA A 253 10.88 -10.78 -4.67
N TYR A 254 12.12 -10.80 -4.18
CA TYR A 254 13.19 -11.60 -4.77
C TYR A 254 12.98 -13.10 -4.48
N SER A 255 12.84 -13.48 -3.22
CA SER A 255 12.74 -14.89 -2.82
C SER A 255 11.55 -15.59 -3.50
N VAL A 256 10.35 -15.06 -3.36
CA VAL A 256 9.17 -15.67 -3.93
C VAL A 256 9.00 -15.31 -5.41
N GLY A 257 9.10 -14.04 -5.77
CA GLY A 257 8.86 -13.60 -7.15
C GLY A 257 9.91 -14.16 -8.12
N VAL A 258 11.18 -13.91 -7.84
CA VAL A 258 12.25 -14.29 -8.77
C VAL A 258 12.61 -15.78 -8.63
N VAL A 259 12.88 -16.25 -7.40
CA VAL A 259 13.43 -17.61 -7.22
C VAL A 259 12.33 -18.66 -7.36
N ASP A 260 11.19 -18.51 -6.68
CA ASP A 260 10.15 -19.55 -6.67
C ASP A 260 9.25 -19.49 -7.92
N LEU A 261 8.86 -18.28 -8.37
CA LEU A 261 7.91 -18.08 -9.45
C LEU A 261 8.52 -17.73 -10.80
N GLY A 262 9.85 -17.54 -10.87
CA GLY A 262 10.57 -17.27 -12.13
C GLY A 262 10.32 -15.86 -12.71
N MET A 263 9.96 -14.88 -11.88
CA MET A 263 9.88 -13.48 -12.30
C MET A 263 11.23 -12.99 -12.80
N SER A 264 11.26 -12.21 -13.89
CA SER A 264 12.52 -11.60 -14.31
C SER A 264 12.99 -10.53 -13.32
N LEU A 265 14.30 -10.27 -13.25
CA LEU A 265 14.84 -9.23 -12.39
C LEU A 265 14.33 -7.85 -12.77
N GLU A 266 14.13 -7.59 -14.07
CA GLU A 266 13.55 -6.34 -14.57
C GLU A 266 12.12 -6.16 -14.03
N ARG A 267 11.29 -7.22 -14.07
CA ARG A 267 9.92 -7.15 -13.55
C ARG A 267 9.91 -6.96 -12.02
N MET A 268 10.82 -7.62 -11.31
CA MET A 268 10.97 -7.38 -9.87
C MET A 268 11.30 -5.90 -9.58
N VAL A 269 12.23 -5.31 -10.31
CA VAL A 269 12.60 -3.89 -10.17
C VAL A 269 11.42 -2.98 -10.54
N ASP A 270 10.66 -3.33 -11.58
CA ASP A 270 9.46 -2.59 -11.94
C ASP A 270 8.48 -2.52 -10.76
N ILE A 271 8.09 -3.65 -10.20
CA ILE A 271 7.05 -3.70 -9.15
C ILE A 271 7.52 -3.18 -7.78
N THR A 272 8.81 -3.21 -7.50
CA THR A 272 9.37 -2.78 -6.20
C THR A 272 9.89 -1.34 -6.20
N SER A 273 10.16 -0.75 -7.37
CA SER A 273 10.86 0.54 -7.48
C SER A 273 10.37 1.40 -8.67
N ALA A 274 10.67 0.97 -9.91
CA ALA A 274 10.54 1.85 -11.08
C ALA A 274 9.10 2.29 -11.35
N ASN A 275 8.11 1.40 -11.19
CA ASN A 275 6.71 1.73 -11.41
C ASN A 275 6.18 2.73 -10.39
N ALA A 276 6.50 2.55 -9.10
CA ALA A 276 6.14 3.53 -8.07
C ALA A 276 6.77 4.90 -8.37
N ALA A 277 8.04 4.94 -8.78
CA ALA A 277 8.71 6.18 -9.15
C ALA A 277 8.03 6.88 -10.35
N LYS A 278 7.61 6.13 -11.37
CA LYS A 278 6.87 6.66 -12.52
C LYS A 278 5.48 7.19 -12.11
N ILE A 279 4.70 6.36 -11.42
CA ILE A 279 3.32 6.68 -11.03
C ILE A 279 3.25 7.91 -10.13
N PHE A 280 4.20 8.05 -9.20
CA PHE A 280 4.18 9.10 -8.20
C PHE A 280 5.11 10.29 -8.51
N GLY A 281 5.66 10.36 -9.73
CA GLY A 281 6.36 11.55 -10.20
C GLY A 281 7.77 11.73 -9.67
N MET A 282 8.50 10.65 -9.45
CA MET A 282 9.90 10.65 -9.01
C MET A 282 10.88 10.15 -10.09
N TYR A 283 10.38 9.47 -11.13
CA TYR A 283 11.20 8.95 -12.20
C TYR A 283 11.66 10.07 -13.15
N PRO A 284 12.90 10.06 -13.68
CA PRO A 284 13.96 9.06 -13.48
C PRO A 284 14.92 9.37 -12.30
N LYS A 285 14.64 10.41 -11.50
CA LYS A 285 15.49 10.76 -10.35
C LYS A 285 15.60 9.58 -9.37
N LYS A 286 14.47 8.90 -9.09
CA LYS A 286 14.36 7.65 -8.36
C LYS A 286 13.90 6.54 -9.32
N GLY A 287 14.13 5.27 -8.96
CA GLY A 287 13.65 4.12 -9.73
C GLY A 287 14.44 3.79 -10.99
N ALA A 288 15.62 4.38 -11.18
CA ALA A 288 16.53 4.08 -12.28
C ALA A 288 17.98 4.12 -11.82
N ILE A 289 18.82 3.26 -12.40
CA ILE A 289 20.28 3.35 -12.30
C ILE A 289 20.79 3.96 -13.62
N ALA A 290 20.87 5.30 -13.64
CA ALA A 290 21.26 6.04 -14.82
C ALA A 290 22.03 7.33 -14.43
N ALA A 291 22.79 7.88 -15.38
CA ALA A 291 23.47 9.16 -15.16
C ALA A 291 22.44 10.26 -14.89
N GLY A 292 22.56 10.95 -13.77
CA GLY A 292 21.63 11.99 -13.30
C GLY A 292 20.53 11.51 -12.33
N SER A 293 20.39 10.17 -12.15
CA SER A 293 19.54 9.61 -11.10
C SER A 293 20.26 9.61 -9.75
N ASP A 294 19.49 9.60 -8.67
CA ASP A 294 20.03 9.37 -7.34
C ASP A 294 20.62 7.96 -7.27
N ALA A 295 21.75 7.80 -6.61
CA ALA A 295 22.36 6.50 -6.38
C ALA A 295 21.69 5.80 -5.17
N ASP A 296 20.39 5.49 -5.32
CA ASP A 296 19.62 4.68 -4.39
C ASP A 296 19.66 3.22 -4.87
N ILE A 297 20.43 2.39 -4.18
CA ILE A 297 20.76 1.06 -4.65
C ILE A 297 20.57 0.05 -3.53
N THR A 298 19.90 -1.06 -3.83
CA THR A 298 19.85 -2.25 -2.98
C THR A 298 20.66 -3.36 -3.61
N ILE A 299 21.61 -3.91 -2.86
CA ILE A 299 22.41 -5.07 -3.25
C ILE A 299 21.84 -6.31 -2.55
N ILE A 300 21.45 -7.30 -3.34
CA ILE A 300 20.92 -8.57 -2.85
C ILE A 300 22.03 -9.61 -2.86
N ASP A 301 22.22 -10.31 -1.72
CA ASP A 301 23.03 -11.53 -1.66
C ASP A 301 22.16 -12.72 -2.12
N PRO A 302 22.42 -13.30 -3.29
CA PRO A 302 21.66 -14.43 -3.80
C PRO A 302 21.98 -15.76 -3.09
N LEU A 303 23.02 -15.79 -2.26
CA LEU A 303 23.44 -16.99 -1.52
C LEU A 303 22.80 -17.10 -0.14
N PHE A 304 22.06 -16.08 0.28
CA PHE A 304 21.27 -16.16 1.52
C PHE A 304 20.19 -17.23 1.34
N ASP A 305 20.22 -18.26 2.18
CA ASP A 305 19.32 -19.43 2.07
C ASP A 305 19.06 -20.02 3.47
N ARG A 306 18.10 -19.43 4.19
CA ARG A 306 17.72 -19.86 5.54
C ARG A 306 16.44 -19.21 6.04
N PRO A 307 15.81 -19.76 7.10
CA PRO A 307 14.72 -19.09 7.80
C PRO A 307 15.15 -17.72 8.37
N LEU A 308 14.26 -16.74 8.24
CA LEU A 308 14.41 -15.44 8.90
C LEU A 308 14.13 -15.59 10.40
N THR A 309 14.89 -14.86 11.19
CA THR A 309 14.69 -14.73 12.63
C THR A 309 14.34 -13.29 12.98
N LEU A 310 13.89 -13.03 14.21
CA LEU A 310 13.68 -11.63 14.65
C LEU A 310 15.00 -10.84 14.70
N ASP A 311 16.13 -11.51 14.91
CA ASP A 311 17.45 -10.86 14.93
C ASP A 311 17.90 -10.39 13.53
N ASP A 312 17.30 -10.93 12.46
CA ASP A 312 17.54 -10.48 11.08
C ASP A 312 16.73 -9.24 10.72
N LEU A 313 15.76 -8.87 11.56
CA LEU A 313 14.77 -7.86 11.30
C LEU A 313 14.84 -6.76 12.35
N HIS A 314 14.75 -5.50 11.95
CA HIS A 314 14.79 -4.33 12.83
C HIS A 314 13.37 -3.97 13.33
N MET A 315 12.62 -4.99 13.72
CA MET A 315 11.26 -4.88 14.25
C MET A 315 11.29 -4.97 15.77
N GLU A 316 10.14 -4.63 16.40
CA GLU A 316 10.07 -4.58 17.86
C GLU A 316 10.12 -5.99 18.49
N ASP A 317 8.96 -6.68 18.56
CA ASP A 317 8.85 -7.88 19.39
C ASP A 317 8.18 -9.06 18.66
N TYR A 318 7.66 -8.86 17.43
CA TYR A 318 7.13 -9.92 16.59
C TYR A 318 7.27 -9.58 15.10
N SER A 319 7.22 -10.61 14.27
CA SER A 319 7.12 -10.44 12.81
C SER A 319 6.27 -11.57 12.20
N ILE A 320 5.50 -11.23 11.17
CA ILE A 320 4.82 -12.24 10.34
C ILE A 320 5.82 -13.08 9.54
N TRP A 321 7.05 -12.59 9.39
CA TRP A 321 8.12 -13.19 8.59
C TRP A 321 9.09 -14.04 9.41
N ALA A 322 9.00 -14.05 10.74
CA ALA A 322 9.82 -14.91 11.57
C ALA A 322 9.52 -16.39 11.25
N GLY A 323 10.55 -17.14 10.89
CA GLY A 323 10.46 -18.52 10.41
C GLY A 323 10.22 -18.68 8.90
N TRP A 324 9.98 -17.59 8.15
CA TRP A 324 9.91 -17.64 6.68
C TRP A 324 11.27 -18.01 6.08
N HIS A 325 11.29 -19.04 5.24
CA HIS A 325 12.53 -19.41 4.55
C HIS A 325 12.75 -18.48 3.36
N ALA A 326 13.82 -17.68 3.39
CA ALA A 326 14.16 -16.74 2.35
C ALA A 326 15.31 -17.26 1.48
N HIS A 327 15.18 -17.08 0.17
CA HIS A 327 16.18 -17.39 -0.86
C HIS A 327 16.66 -16.08 -1.48
N GLY A 328 17.86 -15.62 -1.09
CA GLY A 328 18.37 -14.30 -1.40
C GLY A 328 17.77 -13.20 -0.53
N TRP A 329 18.63 -12.28 -0.07
CA TRP A 329 18.22 -11.22 0.86
C TRP A 329 19.00 -9.92 0.62
N PRO A 330 18.41 -8.73 0.82
CA PRO A 330 19.13 -7.47 0.76
C PRO A 330 20.27 -7.43 1.78
N ALA A 331 21.50 -7.27 1.33
CA ALA A 331 22.68 -7.19 2.16
C ALA A 331 23.13 -5.73 2.39
N THR A 332 23.02 -4.88 1.36
CA THR A 332 23.46 -3.49 1.43
C THR A 332 22.40 -2.57 0.84
N THR A 333 22.12 -1.48 1.53
CA THR A 333 21.24 -0.40 1.05
C THR A 333 22.02 0.91 0.99
N ILE A 334 21.94 1.58 -0.14
CA ILE A 334 22.62 2.85 -0.42
C ILE A 334 21.56 3.92 -0.71
N LEU A 335 21.69 5.08 -0.08
CA LEU A 335 20.86 6.25 -0.31
C LEU A 335 21.71 7.40 -0.85
N ARG A 336 21.46 7.83 -2.07
CA ARG A 336 22.22 8.90 -2.76
C ARG A 336 23.75 8.71 -2.68
N GLY A 337 24.21 7.45 -2.81
CA GLY A 337 25.62 7.10 -2.75
C GLY A 337 26.19 6.89 -1.34
N LYS A 338 25.42 7.10 -0.28
CA LYS A 338 25.80 6.80 1.10
C LYS A 338 25.28 5.42 1.51
N VAL A 339 26.16 4.56 2.04
CA VAL A 339 25.74 3.28 2.61
C VAL A 339 24.92 3.54 3.86
N MET A 340 23.71 2.99 3.89
CA MET A 340 22.76 3.12 5.01
C MET A 340 22.64 1.83 5.82
N VAL A 341 22.71 0.69 5.11
CA VAL A 341 22.72 -0.64 5.73
C VAL A 341 23.88 -1.43 5.08
N GLU A 342 24.65 -2.11 5.87
CA GLU A 342 25.75 -2.99 5.45
C GLU A 342 25.68 -4.30 6.23
N ASP A 343 25.60 -5.41 5.50
CA ASP A 343 25.44 -6.77 6.06
C ASP A 343 24.32 -6.86 7.13
N GLY A 344 23.18 -6.24 6.85
CA GLY A 344 22.04 -6.20 7.74
C GLY A 344 22.14 -5.20 8.91
N ASN A 345 23.24 -4.48 9.05
CA ASN A 345 23.43 -3.51 10.12
C ASN A 345 23.13 -2.09 9.63
N LEU A 346 22.34 -1.34 10.40
CA LEU A 346 22.09 0.08 10.14
C LEU A 346 23.34 0.89 10.47
N VAL A 347 23.97 1.47 9.43
CA VAL A 347 25.16 2.33 9.53
C VAL A 347 24.85 3.79 9.17
N GLY A 348 23.67 4.07 8.63
CA GLY A 348 23.14 5.39 8.37
C GLY A 348 22.70 6.11 9.65
N SER A 349 22.32 7.38 9.50
CA SER A 349 21.90 8.22 10.61
C SER A 349 20.52 8.84 10.35
N ALA A 350 19.81 9.15 11.42
CA ALA A 350 18.65 10.02 11.32
C ALA A 350 19.05 11.36 10.68
N GLY A 351 18.19 11.87 9.78
CA GLY A 351 18.47 13.06 8.99
C GLY A 351 19.19 12.82 7.67
N ASP A 352 19.58 11.60 7.34
CA ASP A 352 20.10 11.27 6.00
C ASP A 352 18.99 11.32 4.93
N GLY A 353 17.73 11.09 5.31
CA GLY A 353 16.57 11.17 4.44
C GLY A 353 16.07 12.60 4.24
N ASN A 354 15.59 12.88 3.04
CA ASN A 354 15.04 14.19 2.65
C ASN A 354 13.59 14.07 2.18
N LEU A 355 12.82 15.15 2.37
CA LEU A 355 11.53 15.31 1.72
C LEU A 355 11.73 15.41 0.21
N VAL A 356 11.02 14.57 -0.55
CA VAL A 356 11.03 14.58 -2.01
C VAL A 356 9.77 15.27 -2.53
N ASN A 357 9.94 16.42 -3.14
CA ASN A 357 8.89 17.04 -3.94
C ASN A 357 8.73 16.28 -5.26
N ARG A 358 7.49 16.04 -5.66
CA ARG A 358 7.15 15.18 -6.80
C ARG A 358 6.38 15.95 -7.87
N SER A 359 6.50 15.50 -9.11
CA SER A 359 5.70 16.00 -10.23
C SER A 359 5.36 14.84 -11.17
N ILE A 360 4.09 14.54 -11.32
CA ILE A 360 3.62 13.40 -12.13
C ILE A 360 3.69 13.78 -13.61
N ASP A 361 4.30 12.90 -14.43
CA ASP A 361 4.30 13.06 -15.89
C ASP A 361 2.86 12.94 -16.42
N PRO A 362 2.41 13.86 -17.29
CA PRO A 362 1.03 13.83 -17.82
C PRO A 362 0.64 12.52 -18.51
N SER A 363 1.59 11.74 -19.03
CA SER A 363 1.31 10.44 -19.63
C SER A 363 0.74 9.44 -18.62
N VAL A 364 1.12 9.56 -17.34
CA VAL A 364 0.61 8.71 -16.24
C VAL A 364 -0.90 8.90 -16.02
N GLY A 365 -1.37 10.13 -16.18
CA GLY A 365 -2.80 10.45 -16.05
C GLY A 365 -3.64 10.09 -17.28
N SER A 366 -3.02 9.86 -18.42
CA SER A 366 -3.72 9.65 -19.68
C SER A 366 -3.87 8.17 -20.08
N ARG A 367 -3.01 7.30 -19.58
CA ARG A 367 -3.01 5.85 -19.88
C ARG A 367 -2.12 5.10 -18.86
N PRO A 368 -2.26 3.76 -18.76
CA PRO A 368 -1.30 2.95 -18.03
C PRO A 368 0.11 3.08 -18.62
N VAL A 369 1.10 3.38 -17.79
CA VAL A 369 2.51 3.57 -18.22
C VAL A 369 3.45 2.46 -17.74
N CYS A 370 2.92 1.46 -17.01
CA CYS A 370 3.70 0.35 -16.45
C CYS A 370 2.80 -0.87 -16.19
#